data_1beee1cfba32cc804d553d3b392992d1
#
_entry.id   1beee1cfba32cc804d553d3b392992d1
#
_cell.length_a   1.000
_cell.length_b   1.000
_cell.length_c   1.000
_cell.angle_alpha   90.00
_cell.angle_beta   90.00
_cell.angle_gamma   90.00
#
_symmetry.space_group_name_H-M   'P 1'
#
loop_
_entity.id
_entity.type
_entity.pdbx_description
1 polymer ?
#
loop_
_entity_poly.entity_id
_entity_poly.type
_entity_poly.pdbx_seq_one_letter_code
_entity_poly.pdbx_strand_id
1 'polypeptide(L)'
;MAVMHAAFDPLYGEAWSAPQLAGTLTMPGCWARLAMAGAVATGFSLCRSLGPEVELLLIAVDPDQRRQGIAARLLARAQDDASARGASELFLEVREDNAAALRLYANAGFDAVGRRRDYYTGKDGSKRSAITMKTALHK
;
A
#
# COMPACT_ATOMS: atom_id res chain seq x y z
N MET A 1 -0.12 8.29 -12.97
CA MET A 1 -0.14 9.13 -11.75
C MET A 1 -1.51 9.66 -11.37
N ALA A 2 -2.47 9.64 -12.27
CA ALA A 2 -3.84 10.09 -11.94
C ALA A 2 -4.45 9.33 -10.76
N VAL A 3 -4.25 8.01 -10.69
CA VAL A 3 -4.76 7.19 -9.59
C VAL A 3 -4.12 7.60 -8.25
N MET A 4 -2.82 7.84 -8.24
CA MET A 4 -2.09 8.29 -7.06
C MET A 4 -2.65 9.60 -6.52
N HIS A 5 -2.75 10.62 -7.37
CA HIS A 5 -3.20 11.93 -6.92
C HIS A 5 -4.67 11.95 -6.50
N ALA A 6 -5.49 11.09 -7.10
CA ALA A 6 -6.91 11.00 -6.74
C ALA A 6 -7.14 10.23 -5.44
N ALA A 7 -6.25 9.27 -5.12
CA ALA A 7 -6.47 8.34 -4.01
C ALA A 7 -5.94 8.83 -2.67
N PHE A 8 -4.93 9.69 -2.65
CA PHE A 8 -4.25 10.11 -1.42
C PHE A 8 -4.52 11.58 -1.08
N ASP A 9 -4.60 11.84 0.23
CA ASP A 9 -4.77 13.18 0.74
C ASP A 9 -3.44 13.95 0.65
N PRO A 10 -3.35 15.01 -0.15
CA PRO A 10 -2.10 15.77 -0.28
C PRO A 10 -1.67 16.47 1.00
N LEU A 11 -2.58 16.70 1.97
CA LEU A 11 -2.26 17.33 3.24
C LEU A 11 -1.15 16.57 3.99
N TYR A 12 -1.18 15.23 3.96
CA TYR A 12 -0.22 14.40 4.67
C TYR A 12 0.92 13.89 3.81
N GLY A 13 1.02 14.34 2.57
CA GLY A 13 2.12 13.97 1.69
C GLY A 13 2.18 12.47 1.37
N GLU A 14 1.05 11.77 1.43
CA GLU A 14 0.98 10.34 1.18
C GLU A 14 1.14 9.99 -0.30
N ALA A 15 0.78 10.91 -1.18
CA ALA A 15 0.89 10.69 -2.62
C ALA A 15 2.34 10.80 -3.06
N TRP A 16 2.82 9.81 -3.82
CA TRP A 16 4.16 9.82 -4.37
C TRP A 16 4.16 10.62 -5.68
N SER A 17 5.23 11.35 -5.93
CA SER A 17 5.42 12.00 -7.24
C SER A 17 5.80 10.98 -8.31
N ALA A 18 5.63 11.35 -9.58
CA ALA A 18 6.05 10.49 -10.68
C ALA A 18 7.55 10.14 -10.62
N PRO A 19 8.46 11.11 -10.34
CA PRO A 19 9.88 10.77 -10.18
C PRO A 19 10.16 9.80 -9.02
N GLN A 20 9.47 9.95 -7.89
CA GLN A 20 9.63 9.03 -6.75
C GLN A 20 9.21 7.62 -7.13
N LEU A 21 8.06 7.47 -7.79
CA LEU A 21 7.56 6.18 -8.21
C LEU A 21 8.50 5.53 -9.23
N ALA A 22 8.92 6.28 -10.24
CA ALA A 22 9.85 5.79 -11.25
C ALA A 22 11.17 5.36 -10.62
N GLY A 23 11.73 6.17 -9.71
CA GLY A 23 12.97 5.85 -9.01
C GLY A 23 12.86 4.57 -8.19
N THR A 24 11.77 4.40 -7.47
CA THR A 24 11.55 3.19 -6.67
C THR A 24 11.42 1.95 -7.56
N LEU A 25 10.73 2.05 -8.69
CA LEU A 25 10.56 0.91 -9.60
C LEU A 25 11.86 0.45 -10.24
N THR A 26 12.87 1.32 -10.32
CA THR A 26 14.20 0.93 -10.85
C THR A 26 15.08 0.26 -9.79
N MET A 27 14.69 0.27 -8.52
CA MET A 27 15.47 -0.36 -7.45
C MET A 27 15.26 -1.87 -7.45
N PRO A 28 16.32 -2.66 -7.17
CA PRO A 28 16.18 -4.12 -7.09
C PRO A 28 15.13 -4.54 -6.06
N GLY A 29 14.35 -5.56 -6.40
CA GLY A 29 13.36 -6.11 -5.48
C GLY A 29 12.03 -5.38 -5.47
N CYS A 30 11.87 -4.29 -6.20
CA CYS A 30 10.60 -3.56 -6.28
C CYS A 30 9.78 -4.02 -7.48
N TRP A 31 8.46 -4.11 -7.30
CA TRP A 31 7.54 -4.42 -8.40
C TRP A 31 6.19 -3.76 -8.15
N ALA A 32 5.43 -3.59 -9.23
CA ALA A 32 4.10 -3.01 -9.18
C ALA A 32 3.09 -3.90 -9.90
N ARG A 33 1.84 -3.81 -9.49
CA ARG A 33 0.70 -4.44 -10.17
C ARG A 33 -0.34 -3.37 -10.49
N LEU A 34 -0.96 -3.50 -11.64
CA LEU A 34 -2.05 -2.63 -12.06
C LEU A 34 -3.36 -3.40 -12.08
N ALA A 35 -4.42 -2.76 -11.58
CA ALA A 35 -5.78 -3.22 -11.81
C ALA A 35 -6.32 -2.48 -13.02
N MET A 36 -6.88 -3.23 -13.98
CA MET A 36 -7.34 -2.67 -15.24
C MET A 36 -8.82 -2.93 -15.43
N ALA A 37 -9.52 -1.94 -15.96
CA ALA A 37 -10.87 -2.10 -16.50
C ALA A 37 -10.76 -1.79 -18.00
N GLY A 38 -10.70 -2.84 -18.84
CA GLY A 38 -10.36 -2.67 -20.24
C GLY A 38 -8.97 -2.08 -20.39
N ALA A 39 -8.85 -0.94 -21.06
CA ALA A 39 -7.57 -0.26 -21.27
C ALA A 39 -7.27 0.81 -20.20
N VAL A 40 -8.13 0.96 -19.20
CA VAL A 40 -8.00 2.02 -18.16
C VAL A 40 -7.50 1.43 -16.86
N ALA A 41 -6.43 2.02 -16.30
CA ALA A 41 -5.94 1.62 -14.98
C ALA A 41 -6.87 2.18 -13.90
N THR A 42 -7.34 1.30 -13.00
CA THR A 42 -8.26 1.66 -11.92
C THR A 42 -7.60 1.63 -10.56
N GLY A 43 -6.42 1.05 -10.46
CA GLY A 43 -5.67 1.01 -9.23
C GLY A 43 -4.29 0.39 -9.43
N PHE A 44 -3.45 0.46 -8.40
CA PHE A 44 -2.15 -0.19 -8.44
C PHE A 44 -1.61 -0.48 -7.04
N SER A 45 -0.65 -1.39 -6.97
CA SER A 45 0.12 -1.67 -5.77
C SER A 45 1.61 -1.59 -6.09
N LEU A 46 2.42 -1.27 -5.08
CA LEU A 46 3.87 -1.22 -5.18
C LEU A 46 4.45 -1.96 -3.97
N CYS A 47 5.31 -2.92 -4.24
CA CYS A 47 5.92 -3.76 -3.21
C CYS A 47 7.44 -3.74 -3.33
N ARG A 48 8.11 -4.07 -2.22
CA ARG A 48 9.56 -4.16 -2.15
C ARG A 48 9.98 -5.37 -1.33
N SER A 49 10.88 -6.19 -1.87
CA SER A 49 11.49 -7.30 -1.12
C SER A 49 12.55 -6.79 -0.16
N LEU A 50 12.50 -7.25 1.09
CA LEU A 50 13.46 -6.93 2.15
C LEU A 50 13.87 -8.26 2.83
N GLY A 51 14.67 -9.07 2.14
CA GLY A 51 15.06 -10.38 2.65
C GLY A 51 13.85 -11.31 2.79
N PRO A 52 13.59 -11.86 3.98
CA PRO A 52 12.46 -12.77 4.19
C PRO A 52 11.12 -12.07 4.27
N GLU A 53 11.10 -10.73 4.22
CA GLU A 53 9.89 -9.94 4.31
C GLU A 53 9.66 -9.17 3.02
N VAL A 54 8.40 -8.87 2.73
CA VAL A 54 8.00 -7.96 1.65
C VAL A 54 7.22 -6.81 2.28
N GLU A 55 7.54 -5.60 1.86
CA GLU A 55 6.80 -4.39 2.27
C GLU A 55 5.85 -3.97 1.16
N LEU A 56 4.58 -3.78 1.50
CA LEU A 56 3.62 -3.10 0.65
C LEU A 56 3.82 -1.61 0.85
N LEU A 57 4.48 -0.96 -0.10
CA LEU A 57 4.80 0.46 -0.03
C LEU A 57 3.59 1.33 -0.31
N LEU A 58 2.72 0.88 -1.20
CA LEU A 58 1.65 1.70 -1.72
C LEU A 58 0.56 0.83 -2.31
N ILE A 59 -0.69 1.19 -2.03
CA ILE A 59 -1.86 0.67 -2.73
C ILE A 59 -2.82 1.84 -2.94
N ALA A 60 -3.28 2.00 -4.17
CA ALA A 60 -4.16 3.12 -4.53
C ALA A 60 -5.21 2.65 -5.52
N VAL A 61 -6.42 3.16 -5.35
CA VAL A 61 -7.55 2.89 -6.23
C VAL A 61 -8.19 4.22 -6.60
N ASP A 62 -8.53 4.38 -7.89
CA ASP A 62 -9.25 5.54 -8.36
C ASP A 62 -10.52 5.70 -7.52
N PRO A 63 -10.79 6.89 -6.94
CA PRO A 63 -11.98 7.11 -6.11
C PRO A 63 -13.29 6.74 -6.80
N ASP A 64 -13.39 6.93 -8.12
CA ASP A 64 -14.58 6.61 -8.89
C ASP A 64 -14.78 5.11 -9.04
N GLN A 65 -13.76 4.30 -8.72
CA GLN A 65 -13.78 2.85 -8.84
C GLN A 65 -13.77 2.14 -7.48
N ARG A 66 -13.91 2.88 -6.39
CA ARG A 66 -13.95 2.30 -5.05
C ARG A 66 -15.22 1.48 -4.84
N ARG A 67 -15.20 0.59 -3.83
CA ARG A 67 -16.30 -0.31 -3.47
C ARG A 67 -16.56 -1.41 -4.50
N GLN A 68 -15.61 -1.66 -5.41
CA GLN A 68 -15.67 -2.76 -6.37
C GLN A 68 -14.71 -3.90 -6.02
N GLY A 69 -14.15 -3.88 -4.82
CA GLY A 69 -13.21 -4.90 -4.37
C GLY A 69 -11.84 -4.85 -5.02
N ILE A 70 -11.49 -3.75 -5.69
CA ILE A 70 -10.21 -3.60 -6.40
C ILE A 70 -9.04 -3.63 -5.42
N ALA A 71 -9.13 -2.87 -4.32
CA ALA A 71 -8.08 -2.84 -3.31
C ALA A 71 -7.87 -4.22 -2.68
N ALA A 72 -8.94 -4.93 -2.37
CA ALA A 72 -8.86 -6.28 -1.82
C ALA A 72 -8.19 -7.24 -2.79
N ARG A 73 -8.49 -7.15 -4.08
CA ARG A 73 -7.85 -7.99 -5.11
C ARG A 73 -6.37 -7.65 -5.29
N LEU A 74 -6.01 -6.37 -5.30
CA LEU A 74 -4.61 -5.94 -5.35
C LEU A 74 -3.84 -6.46 -4.13
N LEU A 75 -4.45 -6.39 -2.96
CA LEU A 75 -3.85 -6.86 -1.73
C LEU A 75 -3.65 -8.38 -1.73
N ALA A 76 -4.64 -9.14 -2.19
CA ALA A 76 -4.52 -10.58 -2.34
C ALA A 76 -3.41 -10.94 -3.32
N ARG A 77 -3.30 -10.20 -4.42
CA ARG A 77 -2.23 -10.41 -5.39
C ARG A 77 -0.85 -10.11 -4.81
N ALA A 78 -0.75 -9.07 -3.99
CA ALA A 78 0.50 -8.73 -3.31
C ALA A 78 0.94 -9.87 -2.38
N GLN A 79 0.00 -10.48 -1.68
CA GLN A 79 0.28 -11.64 -0.82
C GLN A 79 0.76 -12.83 -1.65
N ASP A 80 0.10 -13.12 -2.78
CA ASP A 80 0.49 -14.21 -3.67
C ASP A 80 1.88 -13.96 -4.27
N ASP A 81 2.16 -12.76 -4.73
CA ASP A 81 3.45 -12.39 -5.31
C ASP A 81 4.57 -12.51 -4.27
N ALA A 82 4.34 -12.03 -3.05
CA ALA A 82 5.31 -12.11 -1.97
C ALA A 82 5.60 -13.57 -1.62
N SER A 83 4.57 -14.39 -1.51
CA SER A 83 4.70 -15.82 -1.24
C SER A 83 5.49 -16.54 -2.35
N ALA A 84 5.19 -16.21 -3.61
CA ALA A 84 5.91 -16.80 -4.76
C ALA A 84 7.39 -16.40 -4.79
N ARG A 85 7.74 -15.27 -4.19
CA ARG A 85 9.14 -14.82 -4.06
C ARG A 85 9.85 -15.43 -2.85
N GLY A 86 9.18 -16.30 -2.10
CA GLY A 86 9.75 -16.97 -0.95
C GLY A 86 9.70 -16.20 0.35
N ALA A 87 8.97 -15.08 0.39
CA ALA A 87 8.83 -14.29 1.61
C ALA A 87 7.96 -15.03 2.63
N SER A 88 8.27 -14.84 3.91
CA SER A 88 7.51 -15.41 5.01
C SER A 88 6.47 -14.46 5.57
N GLU A 89 6.62 -13.15 5.32
CA GLU A 89 5.73 -12.13 5.87
C GLU A 89 5.56 -10.98 4.88
N LEU A 90 4.38 -10.38 4.91
CA LEU A 90 4.08 -9.14 4.22
C LEU A 90 3.68 -8.10 5.26
N PHE A 91 4.29 -6.92 5.22
CA PHE A 91 3.98 -5.86 6.17
C PHE A 91 3.74 -4.53 5.46
N LEU A 92 3.11 -3.62 6.18
CA LEU A 92 2.80 -2.28 5.69
C LEU A 92 2.69 -1.30 6.85
N GLU A 93 2.70 -0.02 6.52
CA GLU A 93 2.39 1.04 7.47
C GLU A 93 1.19 1.83 6.97
N VAL A 94 0.29 2.17 7.88
CA VAL A 94 -0.95 2.88 7.55
C VAL A 94 -1.19 3.99 8.58
N ARG A 95 -1.69 5.13 8.11
CA ARG A 95 -2.03 6.23 9.02
C ARG A 95 -3.16 5.81 9.97
N GLU A 96 -2.96 6.09 11.27
CA GLU A 96 -3.86 5.58 12.32
C GLU A 96 -5.31 6.05 12.19
N ASP A 97 -5.55 7.18 11.55
CA ASP A 97 -6.89 7.71 11.36
C ASP A 97 -7.55 7.27 10.04
N ASN A 98 -6.87 6.44 9.27
CA ASN A 98 -7.43 5.88 8.03
C ASN A 98 -8.23 4.61 8.34
N ALA A 99 -9.45 4.79 8.84
CA ALA A 99 -10.29 3.69 9.28
C ALA A 99 -10.62 2.70 8.16
N ALA A 100 -10.84 3.20 6.94
CA ALA A 100 -11.16 2.33 5.80
C ALA A 100 -9.99 1.41 5.45
N ALA A 101 -8.77 1.94 5.44
CA ALA A 101 -7.58 1.15 5.16
C ALA A 101 -7.32 0.12 6.28
N LEU A 102 -7.46 0.53 7.53
CA LEU A 102 -7.30 -0.39 8.66
C LEU A 102 -8.26 -1.57 8.56
N ARG A 103 -9.52 -1.32 8.19
CA ARG A 103 -10.51 -2.40 7.98
C ARG A 103 -10.14 -3.29 6.80
N LEU A 104 -9.70 -2.68 5.69
CA LEU A 104 -9.26 -3.43 4.52
C LEU A 104 -8.17 -4.43 4.88
N TYR A 105 -7.14 -3.96 5.58
CA TYR A 105 -6.01 -4.80 5.94
C TYR A 105 -6.39 -5.85 6.98
N ALA A 106 -7.17 -5.48 7.99
CA ALA A 106 -7.65 -6.44 8.99
C ALA A 106 -8.48 -7.55 8.34
N ASN A 107 -9.37 -7.20 7.40
CA ASN A 107 -10.17 -8.18 6.68
C ASN A 107 -9.33 -9.11 5.80
N ALA A 108 -8.15 -8.67 5.41
CA ALA A 108 -7.22 -9.47 4.61
C ALA A 108 -6.28 -10.32 5.46
N GLY A 109 -6.43 -10.30 6.78
CA GLY A 109 -5.64 -11.12 7.70
C GLY A 109 -4.45 -10.44 8.32
N PHE A 110 -4.30 -9.12 8.17
CA PHE A 110 -3.21 -8.39 8.79
C PHE A 110 -3.54 -8.05 10.24
N ASP A 111 -2.52 -8.13 11.09
CA ASP A 111 -2.61 -7.75 12.51
C ASP A 111 -1.75 -6.52 12.76
N ALA A 112 -2.21 -5.64 13.64
CA ALA A 112 -1.42 -4.50 14.08
C ALA A 112 -0.31 -5.00 15.02
N VAL A 113 0.94 -4.67 14.71
CA VAL A 113 2.10 -5.14 15.46
C VAL A 113 2.95 -4.00 16.02
N GLY A 114 2.68 -2.77 15.64
CA GLY A 114 3.43 -1.62 16.13
C GLY A 114 2.77 -0.30 15.80
N ARG A 115 3.31 0.76 16.40
CA ARG A 115 2.84 2.13 16.17
C ARG A 115 4.06 3.05 16.15
N ARG A 116 4.17 3.84 15.08
CA ARG A 116 5.21 4.87 14.95
C ARG A 116 4.58 6.22 15.22
N ARG A 117 4.90 6.80 16.37
CA ARG A 117 4.31 8.06 16.83
C ARG A 117 4.71 9.21 15.89
N ASP A 118 3.73 10.06 15.54
CA ASP A 118 3.92 11.29 14.77
C ASP A 118 4.68 11.07 13.44
N TYR A 119 4.45 9.93 12.80
CA TYR A 119 5.15 9.54 11.58
C TYR A 119 4.73 10.40 10.38
N TYR A 120 3.45 10.75 10.28
CA TYR A 120 2.94 11.60 9.21
C TYR A 120 2.78 13.03 9.72
N THR A 121 3.26 14.02 8.94
CA THR A 121 3.11 15.44 9.23
C THR A 121 2.35 16.10 8.10
N GLY A 122 1.24 16.75 8.43
CA GLY A 122 0.44 17.51 7.48
C GLY A 122 1.05 18.86 7.18
N LYS A 123 0.64 19.47 6.08
CA LYS A 123 1.09 20.81 5.68
C LYS A 123 0.67 21.88 6.68
N ASP A 124 -0.37 21.62 7.47
CA ASP A 124 -0.88 22.51 8.51
C ASP A 124 -0.17 22.27 9.87
N GLY A 125 0.84 21.41 9.92
CA GLY A 125 1.56 21.08 11.14
C GLY A 125 0.94 19.98 11.98
N SER A 126 -0.25 19.47 11.60
CA SER A 126 -0.87 18.36 12.31
C SER A 126 -0.04 17.08 12.15
N LYS A 127 -0.10 16.20 13.14
CA LYS A 127 0.66 14.96 13.14
C LYS A 127 -0.26 13.76 13.34
N ARG A 128 0.09 12.65 12.69
CA ARG A 128 -0.61 11.38 12.82
C ARG A 128 0.42 10.27 12.95
N SER A 129 0.06 9.27 13.75
CA SER A 129 0.90 8.09 13.92
C SER A 129 0.63 7.08 12.83
N ALA A 130 1.63 6.23 12.56
CA ALA A 130 1.50 5.09 11.67
C ALA A 130 1.30 3.83 12.48
N ILE A 131 0.42 2.96 11.99
CA ILE A 131 0.24 1.61 12.50
C ILE A 131 0.98 0.67 11.56
N THR A 132 1.88 -0.13 12.11
CA THR A 132 2.52 -1.21 11.34
C THR A 132 1.64 -2.45 11.42
N MET A 133 1.30 -3.00 10.27
CA MET A 133 0.49 -4.21 10.19
C MET A 133 1.26 -5.29 9.42
N LYS A 134 1.03 -6.54 9.78
CA LYS A 134 1.78 -7.67 9.27
C LYS A 134 0.88 -8.88 9.12
N THR A 135 1.13 -9.69 8.09
CA THR A 135 0.51 -10.99 7.94
C THR A 135 1.55 -12.04 7.56
N ALA A 136 1.42 -13.24 8.11
CA ALA A 136 2.24 -14.37 7.73
C ALA A 136 1.81 -14.88 6.36
N LEU A 137 2.78 -15.33 5.57
CA LEU A 137 2.53 -15.86 4.23
C LEU A 137 2.71 -17.38 4.24
N HIS A 138 1.85 -18.04 3.50
CA HIS A 138 1.93 -19.49 3.31
C HIS A 138 2.62 -19.80 1.99
N LYS A 139 3.56 -20.70 2.03
CA LYS A 139 4.27 -21.18 0.84
C LYS A 139 3.56 -22.36 0.21
#